data_e333bb1eea516e4d8c41a648b13ea273
#
_entry.id   e333bb1eea516e4d8c41a648b13ea273
#
_cell.length_a   1.000
_cell.length_b   1.000
_cell.length_c   1.000
_cell.angle_alpha   90.00
_cell.angle_beta   90.00
_cell.angle_gamma   90.00
#
_symmetry.space_group_name_H-M   'P 1'
#
loop_
_entity.id
_entity.type
_entity.pdbx_description
1 polymer ?
#
loop_
_entity_poly.entity_id
_entity_poly.type
_entity_poly.pdbx_seq_one_letter_code
_entity_poly.pdbx_strand_id
1 'polypeptide(L)'
;MLRETLQNPTFHCQFNYLMSTSTEIKTTYDAIVIGSGISGGWAAKELCDLGLKTLVLERGRNVEHIKDYPTATTPPWDFKHRGRMTVQQLKDNPYISQAAGYGDDNAHFFIKDKDHPYIQEKPFEWIRGYQVGGKSLTWGRACQRWSQHEFSNPEKFGYGIAWPIGYDDVAPWYSHVEKFIGVCGTKDGLEAMPDGEFLPPFEMNCVQEVISKKISENYPDRHLVHARWAHLTKPEPIHFEQGRVKCQARNMCMRGCPFGGYFSSNASTLPWAKKTGNLTIRPFSVVESIIYDEKLGKASGVRVIDTNTKEVHEYKARIIFLNASALNSNLVLLNSTSNRFPKGLGNDNGLLGKYVAFQNYRASVNAEMDGFLDKYYFGRNPTELILANYRNLHKHETDYFGGFTTFMGAYRDPHAEAEGIGGAYKDALTEPGGWKLYMYMQGETVPKITNHVRLSTDQKDQWGMPLLITSVEYDDNDERMIQDFLKESKAMLEKADCKNIQTYENKQPPGLDIHEMGGCRMGKDPATSLLNNWNQLHLCKNVFVTDGACMTSTGNQSPSILYMALTARAANYAAAEMKKGNL
;
A
#
# COMPACT_ATOMS: atom_id res chain seq x y z
N MET A 1 30.88 -66.52 28.97
CA MET A 1 31.95 -65.87 29.73
C MET A 1 32.38 -64.64 28.96
N LEU A 2 32.57 -63.55 29.69
CA LEU A 2 33.09 -62.23 29.32
C LEU A 2 32.13 -61.28 28.57
N ARG A 3 31.55 -60.38 29.40
CA ARG A 3 31.01 -59.07 29.06
C ARG A 3 32.21 -58.11 28.91
N GLU A 4 32.25 -57.36 27.81
CA GLU A 4 32.98 -56.09 27.76
C GLU A 4 32.03 -54.95 27.54
N THR A 5 32.08 -54.02 28.47
CA THR A 5 31.41 -52.74 28.54
C THR A 5 32.14 -51.74 27.64
N LEU A 6 31.46 -51.21 26.63
CA LEU A 6 31.92 -50.05 25.89
C LEU A 6 31.24 -48.78 26.46
N GLN A 7 32.05 -47.94 27.08
CA GLN A 7 31.72 -46.58 27.53
C GLN A 7 31.59 -45.67 26.32
N ASN A 8 30.47 -44.97 26.20
CA ASN A 8 30.26 -43.89 25.23
C ASN A 8 30.96 -42.60 25.75
N PRO A 9 31.78 -41.92 24.92
CA PRO A 9 32.20 -40.56 25.20
C PRO A 9 31.14 -39.56 24.73
N THR A 10 30.58 -38.81 25.66
CA THR A 10 29.76 -37.63 25.45
C THR A 10 30.61 -36.54 24.76
N PHE A 11 30.39 -36.31 23.48
CA PHE A 11 30.88 -35.14 22.78
C PHE A 11 29.99 -33.94 23.15
N HIS A 12 30.51 -33.05 24.01
CA HIS A 12 30.00 -31.70 24.18
C HIS A 12 30.46 -30.87 22.99
N CYS A 13 29.57 -30.67 22.03
CA CYS A 13 29.78 -29.68 20.96
C CYS A 13 29.46 -28.30 21.53
N GLN A 14 30.47 -27.59 22.01
CA GLN A 14 30.38 -26.16 22.30
C GLN A 14 30.27 -25.43 20.97
N PHE A 15 29.07 -25.01 20.59
CA PHE A 15 28.87 -24.02 19.55
C PHE A 15 29.37 -22.68 20.08
N ASN A 16 30.62 -22.34 19.77
CA ASN A 16 31.10 -20.98 19.85
C ASN A 16 30.36 -20.15 18.80
N TYR A 17 29.38 -19.37 19.24
CA TYR A 17 28.82 -18.27 18.45
C TYR A 17 29.95 -17.25 18.23
N LEU A 18 30.60 -17.32 17.08
CA LEU A 18 31.46 -16.22 16.61
C LEU A 18 30.52 -15.02 16.39
N MET A 19 30.52 -14.11 17.37
CA MET A 19 29.97 -12.78 17.16
C MET A 19 30.73 -12.16 15.99
N SER A 20 30.04 -12.01 14.85
CA SER A 20 30.50 -11.22 13.71
C SER A 20 30.79 -9.81 14.22
N THR A 21 32.05 -9.40 14.19
CA THR A 21 32.49 -8.04 14.51
C THR A 21 31.80 -7.08 13.52
N SER A 22 30.93 -6.21 14.02
CA SER A 22 30.31 -5.15 13.21
C SER A 22 31.39 -4.23 12.69
N THR A 23 31.53 -4.15 11.37
CA THR A 23 32.41 -3.16 10.74
C THR A 23 31.69 -1.81 10.78
N GLU A 24 32.15 -0.90 11.63
CA GLU A 24 31.58 0.45 11.74
C GLU A 24 31.85 1.23 10.46
N ILE A 25 30.81 1.44 9.63
CA ILE A 25 30.89 2.34 8.49
C ILE A 25 30.74 3.77 9.02
N LYS A 26 31.85 4.51 9.04
CA LYS A 26 31.93 5.90 9.57
C LYS A 26 31.20 6.96 8.73
N THR A 27 30.32 6.60 7.83
CA THR A 27 29.56 7.56 7.03
C THR A 27 28.36 8.06 7.83
N THR A 28 28.40 9.32 8.24
CA THR A 28 27.28 9.97 8.91
C THR A 28 26.38 10.63 7.88
N TYR A 29 25.09 10.31 7.95
CA TYR A 29 24.02 10.97 7.18
C TYR A 29 23.24 11.93 8.06
N ASP A 30 22.58 12.92 7.46
CA ASP A 30 21.61 13.74 8.17
C ASP A 30 20.35 12.93 8.42
N ALA A 31 19.92 12.14 7.43
CA ALA A 31 18.71 11.32 7.51
C ALA A 31 18.94 9.89 6.99
N ILE A 32 18.26 8.92 7.60
CA ILE A 32 18.09 7.57 7.06
C ILE A 32 16.61 7.36 6.79
N VAL A 33 16.29 6.83 5.60
CA VAL A 33 14.94 6.39 5.21
C VAL A 33 14.97 4.87 5.05
N ILE A 34 14.12 4.18 5.79
CA ILE A 34 14.02 2.71 5.78
C ILE A 34 12.86 2.32 4.86
N GLY A 35 13.19 1.77 3.69
CA GLY A 35 12.26 1.46 2.61
C GLY A 35 12.22 2.55 1.54
N SER A 36 12.06 2.14 0.29
CA SER A 36 12.09 3.00 -0.91
C SER A 36 10.75 3.05 -1.65
N GLY A 37 9.70 2.52 -1.03
CA GLY A 37 8.35 2.48 -1.57
C GLY A 37 7.70 3.86 -1.71
N ILE A 38 6.38 3.90 -1.75
CA ILE A 38 5.62 5.12 -2.02
C ILE A 38 5.92 6.24 -1.00
N SER A 39 5.88 5.94 0.29
CA SER A 39 6.19 6.89 1.36
C SER A 39 7.69 7.14 1.51
N GLY A 40 8.54 6.10 1.45
CA GLY A 40 9.99 6.27 1.55
C GLY A 40 10.59 7.05 0.39
N GLY A 41 10.09 6.89 -0.83
CA GLY A 41 10.45 7.72 -1.97
C GLY A 41 10.10 9.20 -1.77
N TRP A 42 8.96 9.49 -1.12
CA TRP A 42 8.57 10.85 -0.74
C TRP A 42 9.47 11.42 0.36
N ALA A 43 9.77 10.64 1.41
CA ALA A 43 10.72 11.06 2.45
C ALA A 43 12.07 11.42 1.83
N ALA A 44 12.62 10.55 0.98
CA ALA A 44 13.87 10.79 0.29
C ALA A 44 13.84 12.08 -0.55
N LYS A 45 12.77 12.30 -1.32
CA LYS A 45 12.58 13.49 -2.15
C LYS A 45 12.56 14.76 -1.31
N GLU A 46 11.70 14.84 -0.28
CA GLU A 46 11.58 16.04 0.55
C GLU A 46 12.87 16.35 1.31
N LEU A 47 13.49 15.34 1.95
CA LEU A 47 14.71 15.53 2.72
C LEU A 47 15.89 15.97 1.83
N CYS A 48 16.03 15.39 0.64
CA CYS A 48 17.08 15.77 -0.31
C CYS A 48 16.88 17.18 -0.88
N ASP A 49 15.64 17.59 -1.17
CA ASP A 49 15.30 18.94 -1.62
C ASP A 49 15.59 19.99 -0.54
N LEU A 50 15.46 19.60 0.73
CA LEU A 50 15.81 20.44 1.89
C LEU A 50 17.31 20.46 2.21
N GLY A 51 18.16 19.82 1.37
CA GLY A 51 19.61 19.82 1.45
C GLY A 51 20.20 18.78 2.40
N LEU A 52 19.42 17.81 2.89
CA LEU A 52 19.87 16.81 3.84
C LEU A 52 20.52 15.61 3.11
N LYS A 53 21.71 15.21 3.53
CA LYS A 53 22.37 13.96 3.07
C LYS A 53 21.56 12.76 3.55
N THR A 54 20.87 12.10 2.63
CA THR A 54 19.88 11.06 2.92
C THR A 54 20.34 9.71 2.41
N LEU A 55 20.35 8.70 3.29
CA LEU A 55 20.54 7.29 2.96
C LEU A 55 19.18 6.59 2.91
N VAL A 56 18.85 6.01 1.77
CA VAL A 56 17.70 5.09 1.62
C VAL A 56 18.20 3.66 1.68
N LEU A 57 17.66 2.88 2.61
CA LEU A 57 17.93 1.46 2.79
C LEU A 57 16.76 0.64 2.26
N GLU A 58 17.01 -0.18 1.26
CA GLU A 58 16.00 -1.04 0.64
C GLU A 58 16.36 -2.52 0.82
N ARG A 59 15.41 -3.30 1.35
CA ARG A 59 15.60 -4.74 1.60
C ARG A 59 15.86 -5.53 0.32
N GLY A 60 15.16 -5.18 -0.76
CA GLY A 60 15.19 -5.91 -2.02
C GLY A 60 16.26 -5.46 -3.00
N ARG A 61 16.16 -6.01 -4.21
CA ARG A 61 17.06 -5.71 -5.33
C ARG A 61 16.90 -4.29 -5.84
N ASN A 62 17.91 -3.82 -6.57
CA ASN A 62 17.76 -2.58 -7.34
C ASN A 62 16.77 -2.78 -8.50
N VAL A 63 15.97 -1.75 -8.79
CA VAL A 63 15.12 -1.65 -9.97
C VAL A 63 15.27 -0.25 -10.55
N GLU A 64 15.89 -0.16 -11.72
CA GLU A 64 16.01 1.09 -12.46
C GLU A 64 14.80 1.29 -13.39
N HIS A 65 14.27 2.51 -13.40
CA HIS A 65 13.17 2.88 -14.28
C HIS A 65 13.49 2.54 -15.74
N ILE A 66 12.53 1.95 -16.45
CA ILE A 66 12.63 1.46 -17.84
C ILE A 66 13.53 0.21 -17.97
N LYS A 67 14.76 0.27 -17.52
CA LYS A 67 15.79 -0.75 -17.74
C LYS A 67 15.40 -2.10 -17.15
N ASP A 68 14.80 -2.10 -15.94
CA ASP A 68 14.46 -3.32 -15.21
C ASP A 68 12.95 -3.65 -15.28
N TYR A 69 12.31 -3.32 -16.41
CA TYR A 69 10.92 -3.66 -16.73
C TYR A 69 10.86 -4.69 -17.86
N PRO A 70 11.23 -5.97 -17.60
CA PRO A 70 11.50 -6.96 -18.65
C PRO A 70 10.29 -7.30 -19.52
N THR A 71 9.07 -7.11 -18.99
CA THR A 71 7.82 -7.48 -19.66
C THR A 71 7.02 -6.28 -20.17
N ALA A 72 7.52 -5.05 -19.95
CA ALA A 72 6.78 -3.82 -20.24
C ALA A 72 6.34 -3.67 -21.70
N THR A 73 7.03 -4.30 -22.64
CA THR A 73 6.75 -4.26 -24.08
C THR A 73 6.47 -5.63 -24.68
N THR A 74 6.50 -6.70 -23.88
CA THR A 74 6.29 -8.07 -24.36
C THR A 74 4.82 -8.28 -24.75
N PRO A 75 4.50 -8.61 -26.00
CA PRO A 75 3.13 -8.90 -26.39
C PRO A 75 2.62 -10.20 -25.74
N PRO A 76 1.31 -10.36 -25.53
CA PRO A 76 0.75 -11.51 -24.81
C PRO A 76 1.10 -12.88 -25.38
N TRP A 77 1.27 -12.97 -26.71
CA TRP A 77 1.60 -14.23 -27.41
C TRP A 77 3.06 -14.65 -27.26
N ASP A 78 3.97 -13.77 -26.83
CA ASP A 78 5.39 -14.08 -26.61
C ASP A 78 5.67 -14.60 -25.21
N PHE A 79 4.70 -14.56 -24.29
CA PHE A 79 4.85 -15.19 -22.98
C PHE A 79 4.90 -16.71 -23.10
N LYS A 80 5.85 -17.34 -22.40
CA LYS A 80 6.12 -18.78 -22.46
C LYS A 80 4.85 -19.64 -22.29
N HIS A 81 3.95 -19.27 -21.39
CA HIS A 81 2.70 -19.99 -21.14
C HIS A 81 1.47 -19.14 -21.48
N ARG A 82 1.60 -18.22 -22.44
CA ARG A 82 0.54 -17.24 -22.79
C ARG A 82 0.07 -16.43 -21.58
N GLY A 83 1.00 -16.10 -20.67
CA GLY A 83 0.73 -15.38 -19.43
C GLY A 83 0.08 -16.23 -18.32
N ARG A 84 -0.12 -17.52 -18.51
CA ARG A 84 -0.67 -18.42 -17.50
C ARG A 84 0.42 -18.84 -16.50
N MET A 85 0.08 -18.84 -15.23
CA MET A 85 0.93 -19.36 -14.16
C MET A 85 1.00 -20.89 -14.23
N THR A 86 2.19 -21.44 -14.03
CA THR A 86 2.37 -22.88 -13.89
C THR A 86 1.92 -23.36 -12.51
N VAL A 87 1.57 -24.64 -12.39
CA VAL A 87 1.22 -25.26 -11.10
C VAL A 87 2.35 -25.10 -10.08
N GLN A 88 3.61 -25.16 -10.52
CA GLN A 88 4.76 -24.96 -9.61
C GLN A 88 4.85 -23.51 -9.11
N GLN A 89 4.63 -22.52 -9.98
CA GLN A 89 4.59 -21.11 -9.57
C GLN A 89 3.48 -20.84 -8.54
N LEU A 90 2.30 -21.43 -8.72
CA LEU A 90 1.20 -21.33 -7.74
C LEU A 90 1.54 -21.99 -6.40
N LYS A 91 2.17 -23.16 -6.42
CA LYS A 91 2.63 -23.85 -5.20
C LYS A 91 3.71 -23.09 -4.45
N ASP A 92 4.64 -22.45 -5.16
CA ASP A 92 5.73 -21.65 -4.58
C ASP A 92 5.23 -20.31 -4.01
N ASN A 93 4.05 -19.84 -4.44
CA ASN A 93 3.49 -18.54 -4.13
C ASN A 93 1.99 -18.63 -3.76
N PRO A 94 1.62 -19.37 -2.70
CA PRO A 94 0.22 -19.67 -2.37
C PRO A 94 -0.58 -18.41 -1.95
N TYR A 95 0.07 -17.41 -1.40
CA TYR A 95 -0.55 -16.17 -0.94
C TYR A 95 -0.52 -15.09 -2.02
N ILE A 96 0.64 -14.75 -2.53
CA ILE A 96 0.81 -13.72 -3.55
C ILE A 96 0.04 -14.03 -4.83
N SER A 97 -0.10 -15.30 -5.21
CA SER A 97 -0.85 -15.68 -6.40
C SER A 97 -2.36 -15.39 -6.33
N GLN A 98 -2.88 -15.07 -5.15
CA GLN A 98 -4.27 -14.66 -4.95
C GLN A 98 -4.50 -13.16 -5.16
N ALA A 99 -3.42 -12.35 -5.19
CA ALA A 99 -3.54 -10.91 -5.39
C ALA A 99 -4.13 -10.58 -6.77
N ALA A 100 -5.11 -9.70 -6.79
CA ALA A 100 -5.66 -9.18 -8.03
C ALA A 100 -4.56 -8.55 -8.90
N GLY A 101 -4.49 -8.95 -10.16
CA GLY A 101 -3.48 -8.45 -11.09
C GLY A 101 -2.08 -9.08 -10.96
N TYR A 102 -1.88 -10.11 -10.12
CA TYR A 102 -0.65 -10.92 -10.14
C TYR A 102 -0.69 -11.92 -11.29
N GLY A 103 0.38 -12.01 -12.05
CA GLY A 103 0.50 -12.91 -13.18
C GLY A 103 1.95 -13.16 -13.60
N ASP A 104 2.17 -14.06 -14.55
CA ASP A 104 3.50 -14.37 -15.08
C ASP A 104 4.21 -13.13 -15.66
N ASP A 105 3.42 -12.17 -16.12
CA ASP A 105 3.88 -10.92 -16.74
C ASP A 105 4.43 -9.89 -15.75
N ASN A 106 4.14 -10.01 -14.46
CA ASN A 106 4.56 -9.06 -13.42
C ASN A 106 5.09 -9.71 -12.13
N ALA A 107 5.14 -11.04 -12.07
CA ALA A 107 5.63 -11.78 -10.91
C ALA A 107 7.02 -11.33 -10.42
N HIS A 108 7.85 -10.77 -11.31
CA HIS A 108 9.17 -10.24 -10.99
C HIS A 108 9.16 -8.98 -10.10
N PHE A 109 8.01 -8.34 -9.89
CA PHE A 109 7.82 -7.22 -8.94
C PHE A 109 7.28 -7.66 -7.58
N PHE A 110 7.03 -8.93 -7.39
CA PHE A 110 6.59 -9.49 -6.13
C PHE A 110 7.66 -10.40 -5.52
N ILE A 111 7.55 -10.65 -4.23
CA ILE A 111 8.39 -11.65 -3.56
C ILE A 111 7.95 -13.05 -3.99
N LYS A 112 8.75 -14.05 -3.59
CA LYS A 112 8.30 -15.45 -3.57
C LYS A 112 7.96 -15.82 -2.13
N ASP A 113 6.74 -16.32 -1.89
CA ASP A 113 6.28 -16.64 -0.54
C ASP A 113 7.20 -17.61 0.18
N LYS A 114 7.72 -18.62 -0.53
CA LYS A 114 8.64 -19.60 0.04
C LYS A 114 9.96 -19.01 0.56
N ASP A 115 10.42 -17.89 -0.03
CA ASP A 115 11.70 -17.25 0.34
C ASP A 115 11.51 -16.21 1.46
N HIS A 116 10.25 -15.83 1.75
CA HIS A 116 9.88 -14.80 2.73
C HIS A 116 8.73 -15.26 3.64
N PRO A 117 8.94 -16.27 4.48
CA PRO A 117 7.90 -16.82 5.35
C PRO A 117 7.44 -15.80 6.41
N TYR A 118 6.23 -15.97 6.87
CA TYR A 118 5.65 -15.37 8.07
C TYR A 118 4.68 -16.37 8.70
N ILE A 119 4.16 -16.10 9.89
CA ILE A 119 3.29 -17.02 10.61
C ILE A 119 1.89 -16.42 10.71
N GLN A 120 0.89 -17.17 10.28
CA GLN A 120 -0.52 -16.79 10.39
C GLN A 120 -1.15 -17.53 11.59
N GLU A 121 -1.56 -16.80 12.63
CA GLU A 121 -2.44 -17.36 13.68
C GLU A 121 -3.90 -17.42 13.21
N LYS A 122 -4.28 -16.46 12.36
CA LYS A 122 -5.52 -16.40 11.62
C LYS A 122 -5.19 -16.17 10.15
N PRO A 123 -6.02 -16.63 9.19
CA PRO A 123 -5.76 -16.44 7.77
C PRO A 123 -5.53 -14.97 7.42
N PHE A 124 -4.40 -14.69 6.78
CA PHE A 124 -4.00 -13.35 6.35
C PHE A 124 -3.07 -13.42 5.15
N GLU A 125 -3.46 -12.81 4.03
CA GLU A 125 -2.72 -12.84 2.77
C GLU A 125 -1.83 -11.60 2.65
N TRP A 126 -0.54 -11.73 3.00
CA TRP A 126 0.38 -10.60 2.99
C TRP A 126 1.08 -10.40 1.64
N ILE A 127 0.60 -9.43 0.85
CA ILE A 127 1.13 -9.13 -0.48
C ILE A 127 2.32 -8.17 -0.38
N ARG A 128 3.50 -8.62 -0.85
CA ARG A 128 4.76 -7.89 -0.69
C ARG A 128 5.53 -7.76 -2.01
N GLY A 129 6.26 -6.64 -2.13
CA GLY A 129 7.21 -6.42 -3.23
C GLY A 129 8.48 -5.79 -2.66
N TYR A 130 9.56 -6.56 -2.56
CA TYR A 130 10.84 -6.14 -2.02
C TYR A 130 11.82 -5.79 -3.15
N GLN A 131 11.81 -4.54 -3.55
CA GLN A 131 12.73 -3.94 -4.50
C GLN A 131 12.72 -2.42 -4.34
N VAL A 132 13.74 -1.74 -4.90
CA VAL A 132 13.72 -0.28 -4.99
C VAL A 132 12.44 0.17 -5.69
N GLY A 133 11.70 1.07 -5.01
CA GLY A 133 10.38 1.52 -5.41
C GLY A 133 9.22 0.73 -4.81
N GLY A 134 9.46 -0.44 -4.23
CA GLY A 134 8.45 -1.26 -3.54
C GLY A 134 7.18 -1.47 -4.36
N LYS A 135 6.04 -1.50 -3.68
CA LYS A 135 4.70 -1.64 -4.30
C LYS A 135 4.26 -0.42 -5.15
N SER A 136 5.01 0.70 -5.19
CA SER A 136 4.70 1.82 -6.09
C SER A 136 4.76 1.43 -7.58
N LEU A 137 5.41 0.31 -7.91
CA LEU A 137 5.44 -0.26 -9.27
C LEU A 137 4.13 -0.95 -9.66
N THR A 138 3.39 -1.48 -8.69
CA THR A 138 2.21 -2.34 -8.91
C THR A 138 0.93 -1.85 -8.22
N TRP A 139 0.93 -0.69 -7.57
CA TRP A 139 -0.23 -0.15 -6.85
C TRP A 139 -1.41 0.22 -7.77
N GLY A 140 -2.62 0.39 -7.21
CA GLY A 140 -3.84 0.75 -7.94
C GLY A 140 -3.85 2.16 -8.53
N ARG A 141 -3.02 3.07 -8.08
CA ARG A 141 -2.91 4.49 -8.48
C ARG A 141 -4.08 5.38 -8.04
N ALA A 142 -4.98 4.87 -7.21
CA ALA A 142 -6.10 5.62 -6.67
C ALA A 142 -5.64 6.71 -5.68
N CYS A 143 -6.15 7.94 -5.84
CA CYS A 143 -5.68 9.14 -5.17
C CYS A 143 -6.82 10.02 -4.65
N GLN A 144 -7.86 9.43 -4.06
CA GLN A 144 -8.92 10.19 -3.42
C GLN A 144 -8.42 10.78 -2.10
N ARG A 145 -8.69 12.07 -1.86
CA ARG A 145 -8.43 12.69 -0.56
C ARG A 145 -9.37 12.11 0.49
N TRP A 146 -8.85 11.81 1.65
CA TRP A 146 -9.69 11.61 2.83
C TRP A 146 -10.35 12.93 3.20
N SER A 147 -11.63 12.89 3.55
CA SER A 147 -12.38 14.06 4.00
C SER A 147 -12.23 14.26 5.52
N GLN A 148 -12.84 15.31 6.05
CA GLN A 148 -12.89 15.50 7.51
C GLN A 148 -13.59 14.34 8.23
N HIS A 149 -14.50 13.65 7.55
CA HIS A 149 -15.24 12.51 8.13
C HIS A 149 -14.32 11.36 8.54
N GLU A 150 -13.34 10.98 7.71
CA GLU A 150 -12.40 9.91 8.03
C GLU A 150 -11.51 10.26 9.25
N PHE A 151 -11.26 11.55 9.51
CA PHE A 151 -10.48 11.99 10.67
C PHE A 151 -11.33 12.13 11.94
N SER A 152 -12.62 12.50 11.83
CA SER A 152 -13.46 12.82 12.99
C SER A 152 -14.44 11.74 13.43
N ASN A 153 -14.98 10.95 12.49
CA ASN A 153 -16.07 10.01 12.77
C ASN A 153 -15.67 8.85 13.70
N PRO A 154 -14.42 8.30 13.66
CA PRO A 154 -14.03 7.26 14.61
C PRO A 154 -14.22 7.66 16.08
N GLU A 155 -13.82 8.88 16.46
CA GLU A 155 -14.04 9.41 17.81
C GLU A 155 -15.52 9.80 18.01
N LYS A 156 -16.09 10.54 17.07
CA LYS A 156 -17.46 11.06 17.14
C LYS A 156 -18.51 9.98 17.34
N PHE A 157 -18.35 8.84 16.68
CA PHE A 157 -19.28 7.70 16.76
C PHE A 157 -18.79 6.60 17.71
N GLY A 158 -17.64 6.75 18.35
CA GLY A 158 -17.16 5.90 19.44
C GLY A 158 -16.58 4.55 19.01
N TYR A 159 -16.10 4.42 17.76
CA TYR A 159 -15.47 3.19 17.28
C TYR A 159 -13.93 3.28 17.14
N GLY A 160 -13.33 4.41 17.50
CA GLY A 160 -11.89 4.63 17.44
C GLY A 160 -11.44 5.75 18.36
N ILE A 161 -10.15 6.06 18.35
CA ILE A 161 -9.58 7.22 19.05
C ILE A 161 -9.53 8.44 18.11
N ALA A 162 -9.41 9.63 18.72
CA ALA A 162 -9.20 10.85 17.98
C ALA A 162 -7.91 10.82 17.13
N TRP A 163 -8.01 11.16 15.87
CA TRP A 163 -6.84 11.55 15.11
C TRP A 163 -6.23 12.82 15.73
N PRO A 164 -4.89 12.95 15.77
CA PRO A 164 -4.26 14.17 16.29
C PRO A 164 -4.24 15.32 15.28
N ILE A 165 -4.78 15.08 14.07
CA ILE A 165 -4.87 16.00 12.92
C ILE A 165 -6.24 15.91 12.27
N GLY A 166 -6.60 16.94 11.49
CA GLY A 166 -7.80 16.96 10.66
C GLY A 166 -7.48 17.18 9.18
N TYR A 167 -8.52 17.32 8.37
CA TYR A 167 -8.39 17.55 6.93
C TYR A 167 -7.52 18.79 6.61
N ASP A 168 -7.74 19.90 7.31
CA ASP A 168 -7.04 21.17 7.06
C ASP A 168 -5.52 21.07 7.31
N ASP A 169 -5.09 20.20 8.23
CA ASP A 169 -3.67 19.95 8.50
C ASP A 169 -2.98 19.24 7.33
N VAL A 170 -3.74 18.51 6.50
CA VAL A 170 -3.22 17.67 5.42
C VAL A 170 -3.53 18.24 4.03
N ALA A 171 -4.58 19.06 3.89
CA ALA A 171 -5.03 19.59 2.60
C ALA A 171 -3.93 20.29 1.77
N PRO A 172 -3.03 21.14 2.34
CA PRO A 172 -1.92 21.74 1.59
C PRO A 172 -0.94 20.67 1.06
N TRP A 173 -0.74 19.59 1.81
CA TRP A 173 0.16 18.50 1.46
C TRP A 173 -0.44 17.57 0.40
N TYR A 174 -1.75 17.38 0.41
CA TYR A 174 -2.45 16.75 -0.70
C TYR A 174 -2.21 17.52 -2.00
N SER A 175 -2.42 18.85 -2.01
CA SER A 175 -2.17 19.68 -3.18
C SER A 175 -0.72 19.63 -3.66
N HIS A 176 0.25 19.63 -2.72
CA HIS A 176 1.67 19.47 -3.02
C HIS A 176 1.96 18.13 -3.72
N VAL A 177 1.42 17.04 -3.21
CA VAL A 177 1.59 15.70 -3.76
C VAL A 177 0.92 15.58 -5.13
N GLU A 178 -0.35 15.99 -5.25
CA GLU A 178 -1.14 15.87 -6.48
C GLU A 178 -0.48 16.56 -7.68
N LYS A 179 0.02 17.80 -7.47
CA LYS A 179 0.74 18.54 -8.50
C LYS A 179 2.01 17.83 -8.95
N PHE A 180 2.78 17.30 -8.00
CA PHE A 180 4.05 16.66 -8.30
C PHE A 180 3.89 15.31 -9.00
N ILE A 181 2.93 14.46 -8.56
CA ILE A 181 2.74 13.13 -9.15
C ILE A 181 1.88 13.15 -10.41
N GLY A 182 1.05 14.18 -10.59
CA GLY A 182 0.08 14.30 -11.67
C GLY A 182 -1.14 13.39 -11.43
N VAL A 183 -2.11 13.90 -10.65
CA VAL A 183 -3.39 13.23 -10.43
C VAL A 183 -4.39 13.73 -11.45
N CYS A 184 -5.08 12.85 -12.16
CA CYS A 184 -6.19 13.21 -13.04
C CYS A 184 -7.54 12.92 -12.38
N GLY A 185 -8.54 13.75 -12.66
CA GLY A 185 -9.88 13.64 -12.07
C GLY A 185 -10.74 14.87 -12.35
N THR A 186 -11.90 14.94 -11.71
CA THR A 186 -12.85 16.05 -11.77
C THR A 186 -13.00 16.73 -10.41
N LYS A 187 -13.36 18.02 -10.43
CA LYS A 187 -13.78 18.75 -9.24
C LYS A 187 -15.29 18.65 -9.16
N ASP A 188 -15.76 17.87 -8.21
CA ASP A 188 -17.18 17.46 -8.11
C ASP A 188 -17.89 18.12 -6.93
N GLY A 189 -17.17 18.83 -6.04
CA GLY A 189 -17.73 19.53 -4.88
C GLY A 189 -18.29 18.60 -3.80
N LEU A 190 -17.85 17.34 -3.75
CA LEU A 190 -18.39 16.34 -2.82
C LEU A 190 -17.69 16.44 -1.46
N GLU A 191 -18.46 16.60 -0.37
CA GLU A 191 -17.93 16.68 0.99
C GLU A 191 -17.15 15.41 1.39
N ALA A 192 -17.70 14.23 1.08
CA ALA A 192 -17.10 12.94 1.39
C ALA A 192 -15.87 12.61 0.50
N MET A 193 -15.58 13.43 -0.50
CA MET A 193 -14.45 13.24 -1.41
C MET A 193 -13.96 14.61 -1.90
N PRO A 194 -13.22 15.38 -1.06
CA PRO A 194 -12.82 16.76 -1.33
C PRO A 194 -12.05 16.92 -2.64
N ASP A 195 -12.26 18.05 -3.29
CA ASP A 195 -11.57 18.40 -4.52
C ASP A 195 -10.08 18.67 -4.30
N GLY A 196 -9.31 18.43 -5.35
CA GLY A 196 -7.87 18.58 -5.37
C GLY A 196 -7.34 19.31 -6.59
N GLU A 197 -6.04 19.11 -6.86
CA GLU A 197 -5.33 19.69 -7.99
C GLU A 197 -5.20 18.65 -9.10
N PHE A 198 -6.14 18.68 -10.06
CA PHE A 198 -6.31 17.61 -11.03
C PHE A 198 -5.92 18.01 -12.45
N LEU A 199 -5.23 17.10 -13.13
CA LEU A 199 -5.19 17.04 -14.60
C LEU A 199 -6.56 16.60 -15.12
N PRO A 200 -6.92 16.89 -16.39
CA PRO A 200 -8.16 16.41 -16.98
C PRO A 200 -8.35 14.90 -16.78
N PRO A 201 -9.57 14.40 -16.54
CA PRO A 201 -9.82 12.97 -16.37
C PRO A 201 -9.66 12.22 -17.71
N PHE A 202 -9.63 10.89 -17.64
CA PHE A 202 -10.00 10.08 -18.80
C PHE A 202 -11.52 10.21 -19.03
N GLU A 203 -11.95 10.15 -20.30
CA GLU A 203 -13.38 10.18 -20.63
C GLU A 203 -14.09 8.91 -20.11
N MET A 204 -15.32 9.07 -19.70
CA MET A 204 -16.21 7.94 -19.46
C MET A 204 -16.48 7.16 -20.74
N ASN A 205 -16.77 5.89 -20.65
CA ASN A 205 -17.37 5.17 -21.77
C ASN A 205 -18.91 5.32 -21.74
N CYS A 206 -19.55 4.95 -22.84
CA CYS A 206 -21.00 5.15 -23.04
C CYS A 206 -21.86 4.50 -21.94
N VAL A 207 -21.46 3.37 -21.37
CA VAL A 207 -22.17 2.69 -20.28
C VAL A 207 -21.99 3.44 -18.97
N GLN A 208 -20.77 3.88 -18.68
CA GLN A 208 -20.48 4.68 -17.49
C GLN A 208 -21.27 5.99 -17.46
N GLU A 209 -21.37 6.69 -18.61
CA GLU A 209 -22.19 7.92 -18.72
C GLU A 209 -23.65 7.68 -18.40
N VAL A 210 -24.25 6.61 -18.95
CA VAL A 210 -25.65 6.25 -18.70
C VAL A 210 -25.88 5.92 -17.23
N ILE A 211 -25.03 5.09 -16.63
CA ILE A 211 -25.20 4.65 -15.24
C ILE A 211 -25.00 5.81 -14.28
N SER A 212 -23.96 6.63 -14.48
CA SER A 212 -23.72 7.83 -13.67
C SER A 212 -24.94 8.76 -13.67
N LYS A 213 -25.49 9.04 -14.85
CA LYS A 213 -26.70 9.86 -15.00
C LYS A 213 -27.89 9.25 -14.29
N LYS A 214 -28.18 7.97 -14.50
CA LYS A 214 -29.33 7.29 -13.89
C LYS A 214 -29.23 7.20 -12.38
N ILE A 215 -28.05 6.96 -11.82
CA ILE A 215 -27.85 6.97 -10.37
C ILE A 215 -28.17 8.38 -9.82
N SER A 216 -27.62 9.44 -10.40
CA SER A 216 -27.87 10.82 -9.95
C SER A 216 -29.34 11.22 -10.06
N GLU A 217 -30.06 10.76 -11.09
CA GLU A 217 -31.50 11.04 -11.27
C GLU A 217 -32.38 10.32 -10.23
N ASN A 218 -31.99 9.11 -9.79
CA ASN A 218 -32.78 8.31 -8.86
C ASN A 218 -32.37 8.48 -7.39
N TYR A 219 -31.14 8.95 -7.13
CA TYR A 219 -30.55 9.09 -5.80
C TYR A 219 -29.82 10.45 -5.69
N PRO A 220 -30.49 11.48 -5.14
CA PRO A 220 -29.92 12.84 -5.06
C PRO A 220 -28.62 12.95 -4.22
N ASP A 221 -28.43 12.02 -3.29
CA ASP A 221 -27.27 11.93 -2.38
C ASP A 221 -26.14 11.04 -2.88
N ARG A 222 -26.28 10.45 -4.08
CA ARG A 222 -25.31 9.49 -4.63
C ARG A 222 -24.75 9.97 -5.96
N HIS A 223 -23.44 10.19 -5.98
CA HIS A 223 -22.75 10.74 -7.14
C HIS A 223 -21.67 9.77 -7.62
N LEU A 224 -21.94 9.10 -8.74
CA LEU A 224 -20.94 8.26 -9.42
C LEU A 224 -20.15 9.15 -10.40
N VAL A 225 -18.91 9.47 -10.04
CA VAL A 225 -18.05 10.44 -10.72
C VAL A 225 -16.73 9.82 -11.16
N HIS A 226 -15.90 10.56 -11.89
CA HIS A 226 -14.54 10.11 -12.21
C HIS A 226 -13.74 9.83 -10.94
N ALA A 227 -13.17 8.64 -10.82
CA ALA A 227 -12.19 8.38 -9.77
C ALA A 227 -10.90 9.18 -10.06
N ARG A 228 -10.11 9.44 -9.00
CA ARG A 228 -8.87 10.21 -9.09
C ARG A 228 -7.69 9.27 -9.16
N TRP A 229 -6.89 9.43 -10.23
CA TRP A 229 -5.82 8.49 -10.56
C TRP A 229 -4.49 9.21 -10.77
N ALA A 230 -3.41 8.66 -10.24
CA ALA A 230 -2.04 9.17 -10.47
C ALA A 230 -1.54 8.81 -11.89
N HIS A 231 -2.23 9.31 -12.91
CA HIS A 231 -1.91 9.12 -14.32
C HIS A 231 -1.81 10.46 -15.08
N LEU A 232 -0.78 10.59 -15.90
CA LEU A 232 -0.54 11.79 -16.71
C LEU A 232 -1.41 11.78 -17.96
N THR A 233 -2.60 12.33 -17.88
CA THR A 233 -3.49 12.55 -19.02
C THR A 233 -3.06 13.78 -19.83
N LYS A 234 -2.59 14.83 -19.15
CA LYS A 234 -2.03 16.06 -19.72
C LYS A 234 -0.83 16.49 -18.88
N PRO A 235 0.40 16.02 -19.20
CA PRO A 235 1.58 16.38 -18.44
C PRO A 235 1.84 17.88 -18.41
N GLU A 236 2.35 18.38 -17.29
CA GLU A 236 2.81 19.74 -17.05
C GLU A 236 4.35 19.79 -17.01
N PRO A 237 5.00 20.97 -17.01
CA PRO A 237 6.46 21.10 -17.03
C PRO A 237 7.17 20.25 -15.96
N ILE A 238 6.65 20.25 -14.73
CA ILE A 238 7.23 19.47 -13.63
C ILE A 238 7.30 17.95 -13.93
N HIS A 239 6.35 17.43 -14.70
CA HIS A 239 6.34 16.01 -15.06
C HIS A 239 7.40 15.69 -16.13
N PHE A 240 7.62 16.61 -17.08
CA PHE A 240 8.69 16.47 -18.07
C PHE A 240 10.08 16.59 -17.42
N GLU A 241 10.24 17.46 -16.42
CA GLU A 241 11.46 17.52 -15.61
C GLU A 241 11.77 16.22 -14.86
N GLN A 242 10.75 15.45 -14.49
CA GLN A 242 10.89 14.11 -13.95
C GLN A 242 11.26 13.06 -15.02
N GLY A 243 11.20 13.41 -16.31
CA GLY A 243 11.37 12.46 -17.41
C GLY A 243 10.11 11.65 -17.74
N ARG A 244 8.95 12.07 -17.24
CA ARG A 244 7.66 11.40 -17.41
C ARG A 244 6.85 12.05 -18.54
N VAL A 245 6.10 11.25 -19.26
CA VAL A 245 5.28 11.73 -20.39
C VAL A 245 3.84 11.22 -20.27
N LYS A 246 2.96 11.69 -21.19
CA LYS A 246 1.55 11.34 -21.23
C LYS A 246 1.34 9.81 -21.20
N CYS A 247 0.32 9.36 -20.48
CA CYS A 247 -0.15 7.98 -20.50
C CYS A 247 -0.51 7.55 -21.93
N GLN A 248 0.07 6.44 -22.39
CA GLN A 248 -0.12 5.90 -23.74
C GLN A 248 -1.31 4.93 -23.85
N ALA A 249 -2.13 4.82 -22.80
CA ALA A 249 -3.32 3.95 -22.76
C ALA A 249 -3.05 2.49 -23.19
N ARG A 250 -1.91 1.91 -22.78
CA ARG A 250 -1.50 0.56 -23.20
C ARG A 250 -2.11 -0.58 -22.39
N ASN A 251 -2.81 -0.29 -21.31
CA ASN A 251 -3.37 -1.28 -20.36
C ASN A 251 -2.33 -2.29 -19.79
N MET A 252 -1.08 -1.88 -19.63
CA MET A 252 0.05 -2.70 -19.15
C MET A 252 0.68 -2.12 -17.89
N CYS A 253 -0.11 -1.47 -17.03
CA CYS A 253 0.41 -0.71 -15.90
C CYS A 253 1.11 -1.57 -14.85
N MET A 254 0.69 -2.83 -14.67
CA MET A 254 1.26 -3.76 -13.69
C MET A 254 2.64 -4.32 -14.08
N ARG A 255 3.12 -4.03 -15.30
CA ARG A 255 4.41 -4.51 -15.84
C ARG A 255 5.53 -3.48 -15.74
N GLY A 256 5.27 -2.34 -15.05
CA GLY A 256 6.10 -1.14 -15.12
C GLY A 256 5.80 -0.30 -16.36
N CYS A 257 5.73 1.03 -16.22
CA CYS A 257 5.45 1.92 -17.33
C CYS A 257 6.72 2.61 -17.82
N PRO A 258 7.24 2.26 -19.02
CA PRO A 258 8.48 2.87 -19.55
C PRO A 258 8.31 4.36 -19.89
N PHE A 259 7.07 4.85 -19.98
CA PHE A 259 6.74 6.26 -20.23
C PHE A 259 6.60 7.07 -18.92
N GLY A 260 6.65 6.44 -17.74
CA GLY A 260 6.33 7.12 -16.49
C GLY A 260 4.91 7.70 -16.47
N GLY A 261 3.99 7.17 -17.31
CA GLY A 261 2.63 7.67 -17.46
C GLY A 261 1.78 7.56 -16.19
N TYR A 262 2.10 6.64 -15.29
CA TYR A 262 1.60 6.64 -13.92
C TYR A 262 2.74 6.94 -12.94
N PHE A 263 2.40 7.39 -11.72
CA PHE A 263 3.37 7.64 -10.67
C PHE A 263 3.93 6.34 -10.08
N SER A 264 5.27 6.25 -10.01
CA SER A 264 6.01 5.31 -9.16
C SER A 264 7.23 6.01 -8.59
N SER A 265 7.75 5.54 -7.46
CA SER A 265 8.96 6.10 -6.85
C SER A 265 10.16 6.05 -7.80
N ASN A 266 10.26 4.98 -8.61
CA ASN A 266 11.33 4.79 -9.59
C ASN A 266 11.28 5.79 -10.75
N ALA A 267 10.09 6.20 -11.17
CA ALA A 267 9.90 7.12 -12.29
C ALA A 267 9.87 8.60 -11.86
N SER A 268 9.76 8.88 -10.56
CA SER A 268 9.47 10.23 -10.06
C SER A 268 10.35 10.63 -8.88
N THR A 269 9.95 10.30 -7.64
CA THR A 269 10.58 10.82 -6.42
C THR A 269 12.05 10.43 -6.25
N LEU A 270 12.44 9.19 -6.53
CA LEU A 270 13.83 8.75 -6.36
C LEU A 270 14.77 9.37 -7.40
N PRO A 271 14.46 9.40 -8.71
CA PRO A 271 15.27 10.14 -9.69
C PRO A 271 15.34 11.64 -9.39
N TRP A 272 14.26 12.24 -8.91
CA TRP A 272 14.24 13.64 -8.50
C TRP A 272 15.20 13.91 -7.34
N ALA A 273 15.10 13.13 -6.27
CA ALA A 273 16.01 13.22 -5.13
C ALA A 273 17.48 13.02 -5.54
N LYS A 274 17.75 12.11 -6.50
CA LYS A 274 19.10 11.86 -7.01
C LYS A 274 19.72 13.08 -7.69
N LYS A 275 18.92 13.91 -8.38
CA LYS A 275 19.40 15.14 -9.04
C LYS A 275 19.95 16.17 -8.06
N THR A 276 19.53 16.16 -6.80
CA THR A 276 20.05 17.08 -5.76
C THR A 276 21.50 16.78 -5.35
N GLY A 277 22.01 15.57 -5.65
CA GLY A 277 23.30 15.09 -5.17
C GLY A 277 23.31 14.62 -3.71
N ASN A 278 22.19 14.70 -2.99
CA ASN A 278 22.10 14.38 -1.56
C ASN A 278 21.64 12.95 -1.29
N LEU A 279 21.24 12.18 -2.31
CA LEU A 279 20.67 10.84 -2.17
C LEU A 279 21.71 9.73 -2.33
N THR A 280 21.78 8.83 -1.37
CA THR A 280 22.39 7.50 -1.48
C THR A 280 21.31 6.44 -1.34
N ILE A 281 21.21 5.50 -2.29
CA ILE A 281 20.32 4.34 -2.18
C ILE A 281 21.18 3.08 -2.03
N ARG A 282 20.92 2.29 -1.00
CA ARG A 282 21.56 1.00 -0.78
C ARG A 282 20.51 -0.11 -0.83
N PRO A 283 20.38 -0.83 -1.96
CA PRO A 283 19.55 -2.04 -2.05
C PRO A 283 20.19 -3.19 -1.26
N PHE A 284 19.54 -4.34 -1.20
CA PHE A 284 19.99 -5.55 -0.50
C PHE A 284 20.30 -5.31 0.98
N SER A 285 19.52 -4.46 1.65
CA SER A 285 19.77 -3.96 3.00
C SER A 285 18.56 -4.20 3.90
N VAL A 286 18.55 -5.32 4.63
CA VAL A 286 17.55 -5.59 5.66
C VAL A 286 17.88 -4.78 6.90
N VAL A 287 17.05 -3.80 7.23
CA VAL A 287 17.17 -3.08 8.49
C VAL A 287 16.67 -3.99 9.60
N GLU A 288 17.59 -4.42 10.47
CA GLU A 288 17.31 -5.27 11.62
C GLU A 288 16.61 -4.48 12.71
N SER A 289 17.17 -3.31 13.06
CA SER A 289 16.69 -2.50 14.18
C SER A 289 17.15 -1.04 14.08
N ILE A 290 16.46 -0.18 14.79
CA ILE A 290 16.86 1.20 15.09
C ILE A 290 17.67 1.17 16.39
N ILE A 291 18.86 1.78 16.40
CA ILE A 291 19.76 1.81 17.55
C ILE A 291 19.39 3.01 18.42
N TYR A 292 18.90 2.76 19.63
CA TYR A 292 18.61 3.79 20.62
C TYR A 292 19.87 4.03 21.49
N ASP A 293 20.31 5.28 21.57
CA ASP A 293 21.41 5.69 22.43
C ASP A 293 20.83 6.21 23.77
N GLU A 294 21.03 5.44 24.83
CA GLU A 294 20.49 5.75 26.16
C GLU A 294 21.10 7.02 26.78
N LYS A 295 22.34 7.37 26.40
CA LYS A 295 23.01 8.59 26.90
C LYS A 295 22.47 9.83 26.22
N LEU A 296 22.18 9.73 24.92
CA LEU A 296 21.62 10.84 24.15
C LEU A 296 20.09 10.92 24.25
N GLY A 297 19.41 9.88 24.75
CA GLY A 297 17.96 9.81 24.85
C GLY A 297 17.25 9.82 23.48
N LYS A 298 17.93 9.34 22.41
CA LYS A 298 17.42 9.35 21.04
C LYS A 298 18.02 8.24 20.17
N ALA A 299 17.46 8.01 19.01
CA ALA A 299 18.04 7.09 18.03
C ALA A 299 19.37 7.66 17.48
N SER A 300 20.39 6.82 17.36
CA SER A 300 21.70 7.18 16.83
C SER A 300 21.94 6.68 15.40
N GLY A 301 21.14 5.70 14.95
CA GLY A 301 21.29 5.07 13.65
C GLY A 301 20.49 3.78 13.52
N VAL A 302 20.89 2.95 12.58
CA VAL A 302 20.25 1.66 12.29
C VAL A 302 21.28 0.55 12.12
N ARG A 303 20.87 -0.67 12.46
CA ARG A 303 21.61 -1.90 12.21
C ARG A 303 21.03 -2.59 10.98
N VAL A 304 21.89 -3.00 10.07
CA VAL A 304 21.53 -3.46 8.73
C VAL A 304 22.25 -4.77 8.43
N ILE A 305 21.53 -5.74 7.90
CA ILE A 305 22.08 -6.99 7.40
C ILE A 305 22.12 -6.90 5.87
N ASP A 306 23.28 -7.06 5.27
CA ASP A 306 23.44 -7.20 3.83
C ASP A 306 22.87 -8.54 3.38
N THR A 307 21.92 -8.54 2.43
CA THR A 307 21.25 -9.77 2.04
C THR A 307 22.11 -10.74 1.26
N ASN A 308 23.20 -10.26 0.64
CA ASN A 308 24.11 -11.07 -0.18
C ASN A 308 25.24 -11.67 0.65
N THR A 309 25.85 -10.86 1.54
CA THR A 309 27.02 -11.28 2.34
C THR A 309 26.65 -11.75 3.73
N LYS A 310 25.47 -11.39 4.23
CA LYS A 310 25.01 -11.55 5.61
C LYS A 310 25.83 -10.78 6.64
N GLU A 311 26.70 -9.88 6.20
CA GLU A 311 27.43 -8.98 7.08
C GLU A 311 26.49 -7.98 7.73
N VAL A 312 26.82 -7.61 8.96
CA VAL A 312 26.06 -6.61 9.73
C VAL A 312 26.81 -5.29 9.69
N HIS A 313 26.10 -4.23 9.30
CA HIS A 313 26.62 -2.87 9.23
C HIS A 313 25.78 -1.93 10.09
N GLU A 314 26.40 -0.87 10.62
CA GLU A 314 25.71 0.20 11.32
C GLU A 314 25.87 1.51 10.57
N TYR A 315 24.73 2.21 10.35
CA TYR A 315 24.70 3.53 9.75
C TYR A 315 24.16 4.54 10.75
N LYS A 316 24.85 5.69 10.88
CA LYS A 316 24.49 6.75 11.82
C LYS A 316 23.74 7.88 11.10
N ALA A 317 22.70 8.42 11.75
CA ALA A 317 21.98 9.60 11.27
C ALA A 317 21.35 10.39 12.42
N ARG A 318 21.03 11.66 12.13
CA ARG A 318 20.36 12.54 13.09
C ARG A 318 18.87 12.29 13.19
N ILE A 319 18.23 11.96 12.04
CA ILE A 319 16.81 11.63 11.96
C ILE A 319 16.60 10.32 11.18
N ILE A 320 15.55 9.59 11.53
CA ILE A 320 15.20 8.30 10.91
C ILE A 320 13.74 8.34 10.48
N PHE A 321 13.49 8.02 9.21
CA PHE A 321 12.16 7.82 8.63
C PHE A 321 11.94 6.33 8.38
N LEU A 322 10.96 5.75 9.06
CA LEU A 322 10.60 4.35 8.92
C LEU A 322 9.40 4.23 7.96
N ASN A 323 9.67 3.67 6.79
CA ASN A 323 8.77 3.56 5.64
C ASN A 323 8.82 2.16 4.99
N ALA A 324 8.96 1.13 5.82
CA ALA A 324 9.20 -0.25 5.38
C ALA A 324 7.92 -1.00 4.95
N SER A 325 6.77 -0.34 4.83
CA SER A 325 5.40 -0.86 4.77
C SER A 325 4.88 -1.27 6.15
N ALA A 326 3.58 -1.11 6.40
CA ALA A 326 2.99 -1.16 7.75
C ALA A 326 3.49 -2.30 8.64
N LEU A 327 3.40 -3.54 8.17
CA LEU A 327 3.79 -4.71 8.98
C LEU A 327 5.31 -4.83 9.17
N ASN A 328 6.12 -4.49 8.14
CA ASN A 328 7.58 -4.47 8.30
C ASN A 328 8.03 -3.32 9.21
N SER A 329 7.36 -2.17 9.21
CA SER A 329 7.67 -1.08 10.14
C SER A 329 7.39 -1.48 11.58
N ASN A 330 6.30 -2.20 11.83
CA ASN A 330 6.05 -2.81 13.14
C ASN A 330 7.13 -3.83 13.51
N LEU A 331 7.55 -4.70 12.57
CA LEU A 331 8.62 -5.67 12.80
C LEU A 331 9.92 -4.97 13.23
N VAL A 332 10.34 -3.94 12.50
CA VAL A 332 11.58 -3.20 12.82
C VAL A 332 11.49 -2.56 14.21
N LEU A 333 10.38 -1.90 14.55
CA LEU A 333 10.20 -1.27 15.87
C LEU A 333 10.15 -2.29 17.01
N LEU A 334 9.45 -3.40 16.83
CA LEU A 334 9.39 -4.50 17.81
C LEU A 334 10.77 -5.13 18.05
N ASN A 335 11.59 -5.24 17.00
CA ASN A 335 12.95 -5.78 17.09
C ASN A 335 13.99 -4.74 17.57
N SER A 336 13.62 -3.44 17.65
CA SER A 336 14.48 -2.37 18.15
C SER A 336 14.44 -2.30 19.68
N THR A 337 15.09 -3.26 20.31
CA THR A 337 15.12 -3.36 21.79
C THR A 337 16.37 -2.71 22.39
N SER A 338 16.24 -2.21 23.62
CA SER A 338 17.32 -1.69 24.46
C SER A 338 16.97 -1.89 25.94
N ASN A 339 17.87 -1.51 26.86
CA ASN A 339 17.53 -1.52 28.29
C ASN A 339 16.33 -0.59 28.60
N ARG A 340 16.28 0.57 27.89
CA ARG A 340 15.16 1.52 28.02
C ARG A 340 13.87 0.99 27.40
N PHE A 341 13.95 0.27 26.29
CA PHE A 341 12.81 -0.23 25.52
C PHE A 341 12.88 -1.75 25.31
N PRO A 342 12.72 -2.57 26.36
CA PRO A 342 12.91 -4.03 26.26
C PRO A 342 11.83 -4.75 25.43
N LYS A 343 10.73 -4.07 25.10
CA LYS A 343 9.59 -4.61 24.31
C LYS A 343 9.45 -3.94 22.94
N GLY A 344 10.51 -3.31 22.44
CA GLY A 344 10.51 -2.55 21.17
C GLY A 344 10.52 -1.03 21.40
N LEU A 345 11.06 -0.30 20.43
CA LEU A 345 11.30 1.14 20.53
C LEU A 345 9.99 1.92 20.73
N GLY A 346 9.93 2.67 21.82
CA GLY A 346 8.77 3.51 22.16
C GLY A 346 7.56 2.77 22.73
N ASN A 347 7.66 1.47 23.02
CA ASN A 347 6.56 0.59 23.39
C ASN A 347 6.31 0.49 24.92
N ASP A 348 6.31 1.60 25.63
CA ASP A 348 6.05 1.62 27.09
C ASP A 348 4.58 1.30 27.40
N ASN A 349 3.65 1.69 26.53
CA ASN A 349 2.22 1.45 26.67
C ASN A 349 1.77 0.05 26.21
N GLY A 350 2.66 -0.75 25.61
CA GLY A 350 2.35 -2.10 25.10
C GLY A 350 1.46 -2.14 23.85
N LEU A 351 1.32 -1.02 23.13
CA LEU A 351 0.42 -0.91 21.96
C LEU A 351 1.12 -1.13 20.63
N LEU A 352 2.45 -1.19 20.60
CA LEU A 352 3.17 -1.47 19.35
C LEU A 352 2.77 -2.83 18.79
N GLY A 353 2.40 -2.86 17.52
CA GLY A 353 1.88 -4.04 16.85
C GLY A 353 0.38 -4.30 17.08
N LYS A 354 -0.32 -3.50 17.90
CA LYS A 354 -1.76 -3.61 18.15
C LYS A 354 -2.58 -2.70 17.24
N TYR A 355 -3.90 -2.98 17.11
CA TYR A 355 -4.80 -2.22 16.26
C TYR A 355 -4.37 -2.22 14.78
N VAL A 356 -3.82 -3.34 14.32
CA VAL A 356 -3.61 -3.58 12.88
C VAL A 356 -4.96 -3.68 12.20
N ALA A 357 -5.12 -2.94 11.11
CA ALA A 357 -6.35 -2.86 10.37
C ALA A 357 -6.07 -2.84 8.86
N PHE A 358 -7.11 -2.97 8.06
CA PHE A 358 -7.08 -3.05 6.61
C PHE A 358 -8.45 -2.61 6.09
N GLN A 359 -8.66 -2.61 4.78
CA GLN A 359 -9.98 -2.29 4.20
C GLN A 359 -10.69 -3.56 3.74
N ASN A 360 -12.01 -3.48 3.61
CA ASN A 360 -12.85 -4.60 3.24
C ASN A 360 -13.22 -4.53 1.74
N TYR A 361 -12.66 -5.44 0.95
CA TYR A 361 -12.89 -5.59 -0.50
C TYR A 361 -13.63 -6.90 -0.85
N ARG A 362 -14.37 -7.46 0.10
CA ARG A 362 -14.96 -8.79 -0.05
C ARG A 362 -16.21 -8.83 -0.92
N ALA A 363 -16.81 -7.69 -1.23
CA ALA A 363 -18.09 -7.62 -1.91
C ALA A 363 -18.01 -6.95 -3.28
N SER A 364 -18.72 -7.52 -4.24
CA SER A 364 -18.89 -6.96 -5.58
C SER A 364 -20.26 -7.30 -6.17
N VAL A 365 -20.67 -6.50 -7.15
CA VAL A 365 -21.88 -6.72 -7.92
C VAL A 365 -21.52 -6.62 -9.40
N ASN A 366 -21.85 -7.65 -10.17
CA ASN A 366 -21.67 -7.66 -11.62
C ASN A 366 -23.05 -7.53 -12.30
N ALA A 367 -23.06 -6.91 -13.48
CA ALA A 367 -24.27 -6.77 -14.27
C ALA A 367 -23.95 -6.62 -15.75
N GLU A 368 -24.97 -6.58 -16.57
CA GLU A 368 -24.91 -6.35 -18.01
C GLU A 368 -25.77 -5.17 -18.42
N MET A 369 -25.43 -4.53 -19.53
CA MET A 369 -26.24 -3.46 -20.14
C MET A 369 -26.41 -3.70 -21.63
N ASP A 370 -27.63 -3.62 -22.10
CA ASP A 370 -27.95 -3.73 -23.52
C ASP A 370 -27.57 -2.47 -24.31
N GLY A 371 -27.34 -2.65 -25.58
CA GLY A 371 -27.07 -1.56 -26.52
C GLY A 371 -25.58 -1.24 -26.69
N PHE A 372 -25.30 -0.15 -27.39
CA PHE A 372 -23.94 0.35 -27.69
C PHE A 372 -22.98 -0.69 -28.30
N LEU A 373 -23.51 -1.64 -29.08
CA LEU A 373 -22.70 -2.69 -29.71
C LEU A 373 -21.78 -2.14 -30.82
N ASP A 374 -21.99 -0.90 -31.27
CA ASP A 374 -21.14 -0.12 -32.17
C ASP A 374 -19.94 0.55 -31.45
N LYS A 375 -19.90 0.49 -30.10
CA LYS A 375 -18.85 1.12 -29.27
C LYS A 375 -17.91 0.07 -28.69
N TYR A 376 -16.62 0.37 -28.74
CA TYR A 376 -15.56 -0.44 -28.11
C TYR A 376 -14.44 0.45 -27.60
N TYR A 377 -13.99 0.22 -26.36
CA TYR A 377 -12.92 0.98 -25.72
C TYR A 377 -11.84 0.01 -25.24
N PHE A 378 -10.62 0.21 -25.69
CA PHE A 378 -9.49 -0.63 -25.34
C PHE A 378 -8.27 0.21 -24.94
N GLY A 379 -7.43 -0.35 -24.08
CA GLY A 379 -6.17 0.27 -23.67
C GLY A 379 -6.31 1.45 -22.69
N ARG A 380 -7.53 1.86 -22.36
CA ARG A 380 -7.81 2.93 -21.38
C ARG A 380 -7.84 2.31 -19.98
N ASN A 381 -6.81 2.57 -19.18
CA ASN A 381 -6.75 2.08 -17.82
C ASN A 381 -5.84 2.99 -16.96
N PRO A 382 -6.25 3.39 -15.76
CA PRO A 382 -7.55 3.10 -15.13
C PRO A 382 -8.65 4.05 -15.62
N THR A 383 -9.86 3.55 -15.71
CA THR A 383 -11.04 4.33 -16.14
C THR A 383 -12.28 4.07 -15.28
N GLU A 384 -12.10 3.47 -14.10
CA GLU A 384 -13.21 3.31 -13.17
C GLU A 384 -13.75 4.67 -12.71
N LEU A 385 -15.05 4.68 -12.43
CA LEU A 385 -15.74 5.71 -11.68
C LEU A 385 -15.72 5.36 -10.20
N ILE A 386 -16.03 6.34 -9.36
CA ILE A 386 -16.17 6.16 -7.92
C ILE A 386 -17.50 6.76 -7.45
N LEU A 387 -18.22 6.01 -6.65
CA LEU A 387 -19.32 6.49 -5.84
C LEU A 387 -18.74 6.82 -4.45
N ALA A 388 -18.72 8.12 -4.12
CA ALA A 388 -18.26 8.57 -2.81
C ALA A 388 -19.12 7.96 -1.69
N ASN A 389 -18.55 7.81 -0.50
CA ASN A 389 -19.29 7.35 0.66
C ASN A 389 -20.51 8.24 0.93
N TYR A 390 -21.63 7.61 1.17
CA TYR A 390 -22.91 8.27 1.53
C TYR A 390 -23.49 7.71 2.84
N ARG A 391 -22.76 6.82 3.53
CA ARG A 391 -23.18 6.21 4.80
C ARG A 391 -22.47 6.83 6.00
N ASN A 392 -23.19 7.02 7.09
CA ASN A 392 -22.62 7.45 8.38
C ASN A 392 -21.78 8.74 8.34
N LEU A 393 -22.09 9.67 7.46
CA LEU A 393 -21.32 10.91 7.33
C LEU A 393 -21.55 11.86 8.51
N HIS A 394 -22.79 12.31 8.69
CA HIS A 394 -23.14 13.31 9.70
C HIS A 394 -23.74 12.69 10.97
N LYS A 395 -24.39 11.56 10.83
CA LYS A 395 -25.02 10.76 11.91
C LYS A 395 -24.73 9.28 11.69
N HIS A 396 -24.75 8.52 12.77
CA HIS A 396 -24.71 7.06 12.71
C HIS A 396 -26.13 6.55 12.38
N GLU A 397 -26.34 6.06 11.17
CA GLU A 397 -27.67 5.72 10.63
C GLU A 397 -27.80 4.24 10.22
N THR A 398 -26.71 3.48 10.26
CA THR A 398 -26.68 2.04 9.96
C THR A 398 -26.48 1.23 11.23
N ASP A 399 -26.57 -0.08 11.14
CA ASP A 399 -26.28 -1.02 12.23
C ASP A 399 -24.79 -1.45 12.28
N TYR A 400 -23.92 -0.74 11.52
CA TYR A 400 -22.47 -0.89 11.49
C TYR A 400 -21.77 0.47 11.54
N PHE A 401 -20.51 0.50 11.97
CA PHE A 401 -19.65 1.67 11.99
C PHE A 401 -18.84 1.80 10.69
N GLY A 402 -18.39 3.02 10.41
CA GLY A 402 -17.66 3.35 9.20
C GLY A 402 -18.56 3.53 7.99
N GLY A 403 -18.00 3.43 6.81
CA GLY A 403 -18.67 3.55 5.53
C GLY A 403 -17.90 2.85 4.42
N PHE A 404 -18.38 2.99 3.20
CA PHE A 404 -17.70 2.45 2.03
C PHE A 404 -17.77 3.39 0.83
N THR A 405 -16.71 3.39 0.03
CA THR A 405 -16.75 3.86 -1.35
C THR A 405 -16.97 2.69 -2.29
N THR A 406 -17.46 2.97 -3.49
CA THR A 406 -17.66 1.95 -4.52
C THR A 406 -16.97 2.35 -5.79
N PHE A 407 -16.12 1.47 -6.33
CA PHE A 407 -15.58 1.63 -7.66
C PHE A 407 -16.46 0.92 -8.69
N MET A 408 -16.60 1.51 -9.87
CA MET A 408 -17.40 0.98 -10.97
C MET A 408 -16.62 1.04 -12.28
N GLY A 409 -16.55 -0.10 -12.97
CA GLY A 409 -16.04 -0.20 -14.32
C GLY A 409 -17.02 -0.85 -15.27
N ALA A 410 -16.93 -0.49 -16.56
CA ALA A 410 -17.71 -1.13 -17.62
C ALA A 410 -16.81 -1.44 -18.82
N TYR A 411 -16.99 -2.60 -19.42
CA TYR A 411 -16.14 -3.11 -20.49
C TYR A 411 -16.90 -4.09 -21.39
N ARG A 412 -16.35 -4.32 -22.58
CA ARG A 412 -16.74 -5.43 -23.45
C ARG A 412 -15.59 -6.42 -23.51
N ASP A 413 -15.89 -7.70 -23.30
CA ASP A 413 -14.90 -8.78 -23.37
C ASP A 413 -14.97 -9.40 -24.77
N PRO A 414 -13.92 -9.28 -25.59
CA PRO A 414 -13.93 -9.80 -26.95
C PRO A 414 -14.04 -11.32 -27.04
N HIS A 415 -13.88 -12.03 -25.93
CA HIS A 415 -13.80 -13.52 -25.95
C HIS A 415 -14.79 -14.19 -25.00
N ALA A 416 -15.61 -13.42 -24.27
CA ALA A 416 -16.42 -13.97 -23.18
C ALA A 416 -17.53 -14.94 -23.62
N GLU A 417 -17.97 -14.86 -24.87
CA GLU A 417 -19.13 -15.59 -25.38
C GLU A 417 -18.79 -16.51 -26.56
N ALA A 418 -17.49 -16.71 -26.84
CA ALA A 418 -17.06 -17.57 -27.92
C ALA A 418 -17.27 -19.05 -27.54
N GLU A 419 -18.28 -19.68 -28.10
CA GLU A 419 -18.58 -21.09 -27.98
C GLU A 419 -18.48 -21.76 -29.35
N GLY A 420 -18.26 -23.09 -29.34
CA GLY A 420 -18.26 -23.90 -30.57
C GLY A 420 -16.89 -24.45 -30.95
N ILE A 421 -16.79 -24.95 -32.19
CA ILE A 421 -15.61 -25.61 -32.74
C ILE A 421 -15.38 -25.10 -34.19
N GLY A 422 -14.10 -25.03 -34.61
CA GLY A 422 -13.74 -24.74 -35.99
C GLY A 422 -13.88 -23.28 -36.39
N GLY A 423 -14.45 -23.01 -37.59
CA GLY A 423 -14.58 -21.68 -38.16
C GLY A 423 -15.47 -20.76 -37.32
N ALA A 424 -16.66 -21.22 -36.94
CA ALA A 424 -17.61 -20.46 -36.14
C ALA A 424 -17.03 -20.00 -34.80
N TYR A 425 -16.23 -20.83 -34.13
CA TYR A 425 -15.51 -20.46 -32.91
C TYR A 425 -14.49 -19.36 -33.17
N LYS A 426 -13.73 -19.45 -34.27
CA LYS A 426 -12.75 -18.39 -34.63
C LYS A 426 -13.43 -17.07 -34.94
N ASP A 427 -14.56 -17.11 -35.64
CA ASP A 427 -15.33 -15.91 -35.97
C ASP A 427 -15.90 -15.27 -34.68
N ALA A 428 -16.45 -16.08 -33.77
CA ALA A 428 -16.94 -15.60 -32.47
C ALA A 428 -15.84 -14.95 -31.61
N LEU A 429 -14.59 -15.39 -31.71
CA LEU A 429 -13.45 -14.77 -31.03
C LEU A 429 -13.10 -13.36 -31.55
N THR A 430 -13.56 -12.98 -32.73
CA THR A 430 -13.32 -11.66 -33.31
C THR A 430 -14.37 -10.63 -32.95
N GLU A 431 -15.53 -11.08 -32.47
CA GLU A 431 -16.64 -10.21 -32.10
C GLU A 431 -16.62 -9.89 -30.60
N PRO A 432 -16.62 -8.61 -30.22
CA PRO A 432 -16.78 -8.24 -28.80
C PRO A 432 -18.19 -8.64 -28.32
N GLY A 433 -18.25 -9.26 -27.14
CA GLY A 433 -19.50 -9.56 -26.45
C GLY A 433 -20.32 -8.32 -26.05
N GLY A 434 -21.40 -8.51 -25.32
CA GLY A 434 -22.20 -7.43 -24.74
C GLY A 434 -21.43 -6.62 -23.69
N TRP A 435 -22.04 -5.53 -23.23
CA TRP A 435 -21.45 -4.71 -22.18
C TRP A 435 -21.61 -5.39 -20.80
N LYS A 436 -20.49 -5.58 -20.12
CA LYS A 436 -20.40 -6.04 -18.74
C LYS A 436 -19.93 -4.89 -17.85
N LEU A 437 -20.41 -4.87 -16.62
CA LEU A 437 -20.00 -3.90 -15.62
C LEU A 437 -19.83 -4.56 -14.26
N TYR A 438 -19.04 -3.92 -13.43
CA TYR A 438 -18.85 -4.34 -12.04
C TYR A 438 -18.87 -3.12 -11.12
N MET A 439 -19.34 -3.36 -9.90
CA MET A 439 -19.14 -2.48 -8.75
C MET A 439 -18.46 -3.28 -7.65
N TYR A 440 -17.42 -2.73 -7.02
CA TYR A 440 -16.80 -3.38 -5.85
C TYR A 440 -16.66 -2.40 -4.69
N MET A 441 -16.76 -2.95 -3.49
CA MET A 441 -16.70 -2.22 -2.24
C MET A 441 -15.27 -1.94 -1.83
N GLN A 442 -15.01 -0.75 -1.30
CA GLN A 442 -13.87 -0.42 -0.46
C GLN A 442 -14.41 0.09 0.87
N GLY A 443 -14.52 -0.82 1.84
CA GLY A 443 -15.13 -0.57 3.14
C GLY A 443 -14.11 -0.27 4.23
N GLU A 444 -14.46 0.60 5.16
CA GLU A 444 -13.70 0.86 6.37
C GLU A 444 -13.83 -0.32 7.33
N THR A 445 -12.72 -0.74 7.96
CA THR A 445 -12.75 -1.67 9.08
C THR A 445 -12.41 -0.98 10.39
N VAL A 446 -12.99 -1.44 11.49
CA VAL A 446 -12.75 -0.88 12.83
C VAL A 446 -11.45 -1.46 13.40
N PRO A 447 -10.43 -0.63 13.73
CA PRO A 447 -9.22 -1.12 14.37
C PRO A 447 -9.48 -1.72 15.74
N LYS A 448 -9.08 -2.99 15.96
CA LYS A 448 -9.29 -3.74 17.19
C LYS A 448 -7.96 -4.09 17.86
N ILE A 449 -7.91 -4.08 19.21
CA ILE A 449 -6.72 -4.49 19.95
C ILE A 449 -6.39 -5.97 19.72
N THR A 450 -7.38 -6.78 19.40
CA THR A 450 -7.23 -8.21 19.09
C THR A 450 -6.57 -8.45 17.74
N ASN A 451 -6.67 -7.48 16.81
CA ASN A 451 -5.95 -7.51 15.54
C ASN A 451 -4.53 -6.97 15.74
N HIS A 452 -3.54 -7.86 15.68
CA HIS A 452 -2.17 -7.50 16.01
C HIS A 452 -1.12 -8.29 15.24
N VAL A 453 0.09 -7.78 15.32
CA VAL A 453 1.31 -8.48 14.91
C VAL A 453 2.28 -8.56 16.09
N ARG A 454 3.10 -9.60 16.12
CA ARG A 454 4.18 -9.80 17.10
C ARG A 454 5.34 -10.59 16.49
N LEU A 455 6.47 -10.60 17.16
CA LEU A 455 7.63 -11.37 16.72
C LEU A 455 7.53 -12.81 17.22
N SER A 456 8.00 -13.76 16.39
CA SER A 456 8.25 -15.13 16.81
C SER A 456 9.46 -15.19 17.76
N THR A 457 9.38 -16.04 18.78
CA THR A 457 10.46 -16.27 19.73
C THR A 457 11.45 -17.34 19.28
N ASP A 458 11.04 -18.20 18.35
CA ASP A 458 11.74 -19.42 17.95
C ASP A 458 12.04 -19.52 16.46
N GLN A 459 11.26 -18.85 15.60
CA GLN A 459 11.42 -18.92 14.16
C GLN A 459 12.01 -17.65 13.58
N LYS A 460 12.97 -17.80 12.68
CA LYS A 460 13.68 -16.72 12.01
C LYS A 460 13.72 -16.93 10.51
N ASP A 461 13.85 -15.83 9.76
CA ASP A 461 14.10 -15.86 8.33
C ASP A 461 15.56 -16.18 7.99
N GLN A 462 15.88 -16.27 6.71
CA GLN A 462 17.22 -16.60 6.21
C GLN A 462 18.33 -15.59 6.58
N TRP A 463 17.95 -14.41 7.07
CA TRP A 463 18.87 -13.37 7.55
C TRP A 463 18.94 -13.29 9.08
N GLY A 464 18.24 -14.18 9.78
CA GLY A 464 18.21 -14.22 11.24
C GLY A 464 17.18 -13.29 11.88
N MET A 465 16.34 -12.61 11.09
CA MET A 465 15.24 -11.80 11.61
C MET A 465 14.13 -12.69 12.19
N PRO A 466 13.56 -12.36 13.35
CA PRO A 466 12.39 -13.09 13.83
C PRO A 466 11.25 -13.00 12.82
N LEU A 467 10.53 -14.10 12.61
CA LEU A 467 9.34 -14.08 11.77
C LEU A 467 8.25 -13.22 12.40
N LEU A 468 7.53 -12.50 11.55
CA LEU A 468 6.33 -11.79 11.99
C LEU A 468 5.17 -12.77 12.10
N ILE A 469 4.45 -12.70 13.21
CA ILE A 469 3.22 -13.44 13.45
C ILE A 469 2.07 -12.47 13.28
N THR A 470 1.08 -12.84 12.47
CA THR A 470 -0.14 -12.05 12.21
C THR A 470 -1.35 -12.73 12.87
N SER A 471 -2.17 -11.95 13.57
CA SER A 471 -3.44 -12.38 14.15
C SER A 471 -4.47 -11.30 13.87
N VAL A 472 -5.12 -11.38 12.71
CA VAL A 472 -6.07 -10.37 12.22
C VAL A 472 -7.29 -11.05 11.58
N GLU A 473 -8.45 -10.44 11.75
CA GLU A 473 -9.73 -10.95 11.22
C GLU A 473 -10.74 -9.84 11.00
N TYR A 474 -11.69 -10.08 10.12
CA TYR A 474 -12.94 -9.34 10.02
C TYR A 474 -13.88 -9.68 11.18
N ASP A 475 -14.95 -8.91 11.37
CA ASP A 475 -15.97 -9.15 12.38
C ASP A 475 -17.39 -8.87 11.88
N ASP A 476 -18.37 -8.92 12.77
CA ASP A 476 -19.79 -8.69 12.46
C ASP A 476 -20.06 -7.30 11.88
N ASN A 477 -19.23 -6.29 12.21
CA ASN A 477 -19.33 -4.96 11.61
C ASN A 477 -19.05 -5.02 10.11
N ASP A 478 -18.02 -5.76 9.72
CA ASP A 478 -17.64 -5.94 8.31
C ASP A 478 -18.72 -6.74 7.55
N GLU A 479 -19.32 -7.75 8.18
CA GLU A 479 -20.38 -8.57 7.58
C GLU A 479 -21.66 -7.73 7.31
N ARG A 480 -22.08 -6.90 8.27
CA ARG A 480 -23.25 -6.01 8.09
C ARG A 480 -23.02 -4.97 7.00
N MET A 481 -21.81 -4.38 6.93
CA MET A 481 -21.44 -3.45 5.87
C MET A 481 -21.51 -4.11 4.48
N ILE A 482 -21.03 -5.35 4.35
CA ILE A 482 -21.12 -6.14 3.10
C ILE A 482 -22.58 -6.29 2.67
N GLN A 483 -23.48 -6.66 3.58
CA GLN A 483 -24.91 -6.86 3.23
C GLN A 483 -25.57 -5.56 2.77
N ASP A 484 -25.27 -4.41 3.41
CA ASP A 484 -25.76 -3.10 2.96
C ASP A 484 -25.21 -2.76 1.57
N PHE A 485 -23.90 -2.92 1.34
CA PHE A 485 -23.30 -2.69 0.02
C PHE A 485 -23.96 -3.51 -1.09
N LEU A 486 -24.13 -4.83 -0.88
CA LEU A 486 -24.72 -5.73 -1.88
C LEU A 486 -26.16 -5.33 -2.21
N LYS A 487 -26.95 -5.04 -1.18
CA LYS A 487 -28.36 -4.60 -1.32
C LYS A 487 -28.45 -3.28 -2.10
N GLU A 488 -27.70 -2.27 -1.68
CA GLU A 488 -27.78 -0.92 -2.23
C GLU A 488 -27.21 -0.86 -3.66
N SER A 489 -26.10 -1.54 -3.92
CA SER A 489 -25.51 -1.58 -5.27
C SER A 489 -26.41 -2.30 -6.26
N LYS A 490 -27.05 -3.41 -5.85
CA LYS A 490 -28.06 -4.09 -6.66
C LYS A 490 -29.23 -3.17 -6.99
N ALA A 491 -29.79 -2.48 -5.99
CA ALA A 491 -30.92 -1.56 -6.20
C ALA A 491 -30.56 -0.40 -7.14
N MET A 492 -29.34 0.15 -7.04
CA MET A 492 -28.86 1.19 -7.95
C MET A 492 -28.77 0.70 -9.40
N LEU A 493 -28.25 -0.52 -9.62
CA LEU A 493 -28.13 -1.10 -10.94
C LEU A 493 -29.49 -1.50 -11.55
N GLU A 494 -30.45 -1.95 -10.73
CA GLU A 494 -31.85 -2.17 -11.16
C GLU A 494 -32.48 -0.87 -11.65
N LYS A 495 -32.30 0.24 -10.91
CA LYS A 495 -32.77 1.58 -11.32
C LYS A 495 -32.04 2.12 -12.56
N ALA A 496 -30.82 1.65 -12.82
CA ALA A 496 -30.08 1.98 -14.02
C ALA A 496 -30.43 1.09 -15.24
N ASP A 497 -31.49 0.25 -15.15
CA ASP A 497 -31.95 -0.70 -16.17
C ASP A 497 -30.89 -1.75 -16.56
N CYS A 498 -29.98 -2.07 -15.66
CA CYS A 498 -29.03 -3.15 -15.85
C CYS A 498 -29.70 -4.52 -15.75
N LYS A 499 -29.16 -5.52 -16.44
CA LYS A 499 -29.64 -6.89 -16.50
C LYS A 499 -28.65 -7.84 -15.85
N ASN A 500 -29.10 -9.06 -15.59
CA ASN A 500 -28.27 -10.17 -15.08
C ASN A 500 -27.45 -9.77 -13.85
N ILE A 501 -28.06 -8.99 -12.93
CA ILE A 501 -27.38 -8.45 -11.76
C ILE A 501 -27.09 -9.59 -10.78
N GLN A 502 -25.81 -9.79 -10.49
CA GLN A 502 -25.31 -10.83 -9.59
C GLN A 502 -24.47 -10.21 -8.48
N THR A 503 -24.75 -10.60 -7.24
CA THR A 503 -24.03 -10.16 -6.04
C THR A 503 -23.03 -11.24 -5.62
N TYR A 504 -21.82 -10.83 -5.27
CA TYR A 504 -20.75 -11.73 -4.85
C TYR A 504 -20.13 -11.28 -3.55
N GLU A 505 -19.91 -12.25 -2.67
CA GLU A 505 -19.00 -12.13 -1.55
C GLU A 505 -17.94 -13.23 -1.69
N ASN A 506 -16.68 -12.85 -1.78
CA ASN A 506 -15.60 -13.79 -2.11
C ASN A 506 -15.00 -14.50 -0.89
N LYS A 507 -15.44 -14.15 0.35
CA LYS A 507 -14.94 -14.73 1.61
C LYS A 507 -13.40 -14.69 1.78
N GLN A 508 -12.73 -13.80 1.04
CA GLN A 508 -11.27 -13.68 1.13
C GLN A 508 -10.82 -13.29 2.54
N PRO A 509 -9.67 -13.79 3.01
CA PRO A 509 -9.08 -13.33 4.26
C PRO A 509 -8.59 -11.88 4.15
N PRO A 510 -8.32 -11.19 5.27
CA PRO A 510 -7.66 -9.90 5.29
C PRO A 510 -6.31 -9.91 4.58
N GLY A 511 -5.90 -8.76 4.04
CA GLY A 511 -4.59 -8.54 3.42
C GLY A 511 -4.61 -8.50 1.89
N LEU A 512 -5.58 -9.12 1.22
CA LEU A 512 -5.70 -9.06 -0.24
C LEU A 512 -6.10 -7.67 -0.77
N ASP A 513 -6.63 -6.81 0.10
CA ASP A 513 -6.83 -5.38 -0.15
C ASP A 513 -5.50 -4.60 -0.30
N ILE A 514 -4.41 -5.15 0.24
CA ILE A 514 -3.04 -4.60 0.16
C ILE A 514 -2.91 -3.23 0.89
N HIS A 515 -3.86 -2.90 1.78
CA HIS A 515 -3.94 -1.66 2.53
C HIS A 515 -3.73 -1.90 4.04
N GLU A 516 -2.63 -2.57 4.41
CA GLU A 516 -2.29 -2.82 5.81
C GLU A 516 -2.01 -1.49 6.54
N MET A 517 -2.65 -1.27 7.68
CA MET A 517 -2.60 -0.04 8.48
C MET A 517 -2.43 -0.35 9.97
N GLY A 518 -2.01 0.66 10.72
CA GLY A 518 -1.93 0.58 12.18
C GLY A 518 -0.73 -0.18 12.74
N GLY A 519 -0.79 -0.53 14.01
CA GLY A 519 0.31 -1.14 14.76
C GLY A 519 1.26 -0.11 15.40
N CYS A 520 1.41 1.07 14.82
CA CYS A 520 2.18 2.20 15.38
C CYS A 520 1.38 3.51 15.22
N ARG A 521 0.11 3.49 15.61
CA ARG A 521 -0.86 4.55 15.29
C ARG A 521 -0.52 5.91 15.90
N MET A 522 -0.94 6.97 15.19
CA MET A 522 -0.93 8.35 15.67
C MET A 522 -2.01 8.58 16.75
N GLY A 523 -1.81 9.57 17.59
CA GLY A 523 -2.79 10.03 18.56
C GLY A 523 -2.28 11.19 19.41
N LYS A 524 -3.18 11.81 20.17
CA LYS A 524 -2.85 12.96 21.04
C LYS A 524 -2.16 12.53 22.34
N ASP A 525 -2.53 11.34 22.85
CA ASP A 525 -2.09 10.85 24.15
C ASP A 525 -1.09 9.69 23.99
N PRO A 526 0.14 9.80 24.53
CA PRO A 526 1.12 8.71 24.50
C PRO A 526 0.69 7.44 25.26
N ALA A 527 -0.32 7.52 26.12
CA ALA A 527 -0.89 6.33 26.75
C ALA A 527 -1.71 5.48 25.77
N THR A 528 -2.25 6.07 24.70
CA THR A 528 -3.13 5.41 23.73
C THR A 528 -2.57 5.34 22.32
N SER A 529 -1.39 5.92 22.08
CA SER A 529 -0.76 5.98 20.75
C SER A 529 0.76 5.89 20.83
N LEU A 530 1.42 5.62 19.70
CA LEU A 530 2.88 5.59 19.59
C LEU A 530 3.43 6.89 19.00
N LEU A 531 2.67 7.54 18.10
CA LEU A 531 3.07 8.70 17.33
C LEU A 531 2.24 9.93 17.69
N ASN A 532 2.90 11.09 17.67
CA ASN A 532 2.24 12.37 17.82
C ASN A 532 1.64 12.87 16.47
N ASN A 533 1.15 14.11 16.46
CA ASN A 533 0.56 14.76 15.30
C ASN A 533 1.54 15.02 14.13
N TRP A 534 2.85 14.84 14.32
CA TRP A 534 3.88 14.97 13.29
C TRP A 534 4.43 13.62 12.80
N ASN A 535 3.74 12.51 13.06
CA ASN A 535 4.22 11.16 12.78
C ASN A 535 5.51 10.77 13.52
N GLN A 536 5.84 11.47 14.57
CA GLN A 536 7.05 11.34 15.38
C GLN A 536 6.76 10.44 16.58
N LEU A 537 7.64 9.49 16.89
CA LEU A 537 7.50 8.69 18.13
C LEU A 537 7.48 9.61 19.35
N HIS A 538 6.49 9.43 20.24
CA HIS A 538 6.38 10.20 21.48
C HIS A 538 7.66 10.10 22.33
N LEU A 539 8.23 8.91 22.40
CA LEU A 539 9.36 8.59 23.29
C LEU A 539 10.73 8.57 22.59
N CYS A 540 10.78 8.78 21.27
CA CYS A 540 12.03 8.88 20.51
C CYS A 540 11.87 9.87 19.36
N LYS A 541 12.01 11.16 19.68
CA LYS A 541 11.56 12.28 18.84
C LYS A 541 12.27 12.41 17.49
N ASN A 542 13.39 11.76 17.27
CA ASN A 542 14.09 11.78 15.98
C ASN A 542 13.76 10.58 15.09
N VAL A 543 12.71 9.80 15.43
CA VAL A 543 12.17 8.70 14.62
C VAL A 543 10.76 9.04 14.18
N PHE A 544 10.51 8.94 12.87
CA PHE A 544 9.25 9.23 12.21
C PHE A 544 8.73 7.98 11.50
N VAL A 545 7.42 7.69 11.60
CA VAL A 545 6.77 6.59 10.90
C VAL A 545 5.67 7.17 10.04
N THR A 546 5.80 7.07 8.71
CA THR A 546 4.90 7.76 7.77
C THR A 546 4.32 6.84 6.68
N ASP A 547 4.45 5.54 6.83
CA ASP A 547 3.72 4.55 6.03
C ASP A 547 2.41 4.12 6.73
N GLY A 548 1.78 3.05 6.23
CA GLY A 548 0.52 2.55 6.79
C GLY A 548 0.54 2.25 8.30
N ALA A 549 1.72 2.02 8.90
CA ALA A 549 1.82 1.76 10.34
C ALA A 549 1.33 2.93 11.20
N CYS A 550 1.42 4.16 10.70
CA CYS A 550 1.02 5.37 11.45
C CYS A 550 -0.49 5.59 11.55
N MET A 551 -1.29 4.87 10.79
CA MET A 551 -2.72 5.11 10.64
C MET A 551 -3.49 4.81 11.91
N THR A 552 -4.42 5.72 12.25
CA THR A 552 -5.27 5.62 13.45
C THR A 552 -6.57 4.90 13.14
N SER A 553 -7.09 5.05 11.92
CA SER A 553 -8.24 4.34 11.34
C SER A 553 -7.94 4.00 9.89
N THR A 554 -8.82 3.25 9.22
CA THR A 554 -8.61 2.82 7.83
C THR A 554 -9.23 3.73 6.80
N GLY A 555 -10.31 4.43 7.17
CA GLY A 555 -11.15 5.16 6.23
C GLY A 555 -11.70 4.26 5.11
N ASN A 556 -12.46 4.86 4.22
CA ASN A 556 -13.03 4.17 3.06
C ASN A 556 -12.44 4.63 1.72
N GLN A 557 -11.45 5.52 1.74
CA GLN A 557 -10.69 5.98 0.58
C GLN A 557 -9.34 5.27 0.51
N SER A 558 -8.78 5.11 -0.71
CA SER A 558 -7.43 4.55 -0.87
C SER A 558 -6.39 5.38 -0.11
N PRO A 559 -5.55 4.77 0.75
CA PRO A 559 -4.72 5.53 1.69
C PRO A 559 -3.43 6.09 1.09
N SER A 560 -3.04 5.69 -0.12
CA SER A 560 -1.70 5.95 -0.67
C SER A 560 -1.36 7.43 -0.78
N ILE A 561 -2.32 8.29 -1.19
CA ILE A 561 -2.07 9.74 -1.26
C ILE A 561 -1.91 10.35 0.13
N LEU A 562 -2.63 9.84 1.13
CA LEU A 562 -2.49 10.27 2.53
C LEU A 562 -1.09 9.91 3.06
N TYR A 563 -0.57 8.70 2.79
CA TYR A 563 0.80 8.35 3.16
C TYR A 563 1.83 9.31 2.58
N MET A 564 1.69 9.67 1.30
CA MET A 564 2.58 10.63 0.64
C MET A 564 2.49 12.03 1.27
N ALA A 565 1.27 12.50 1.54
CA ALA A 565 1.01 13.80 2.15
C ALA A 565 1.55 13.89 3.59
N LEU A 566 1.29 12.88 4.43
CA LEU A 566 1.83 12.78 5.79
C LEU A 566 3.35 12.72 5.79
N THR A 567 3.94 12.00 4.84
CA THR A 567 5.40 11.90 4.70
C THR A 567 6.02 13.25 4.32
N ALA A 568 5.45 13.95 3.34
CA ALA A 568 5.92 15.27 2.96
C ALA A 568 5.83 16.27 4.13
N ARG A 569 4.71 16.25 4.85
CA ARG A 569 4.47 17.07 6.04
C ARG A 569 5.50 16.78 7.15
N ALA A 570 5.71 15.50 7.47
CA ALA A 570 6.64 15.08 8.51
C ALA A 570 8.10 15.39 8.16
N ALA A 571 8.51 15.22 6.90
CA ALA A 571 9.86 15.50 6.43
C ALA A 571 10.19 16.98 6.54
N ASN A 572 9.27 17.86 6.14
CA ASN A 572 9.44 19.31 6.28
C ASN A 572 9.50 19.75 7.75
N TYR A 573 8.65 19.18 8.61
CA TYR A 573 8.72 19.40 10.05
C TYR A 573 10.06 18.94 10.64
N ALA A 574 10.50 17.72 10.34
CA ALA A 574 11.73 17.16 10.86
C ALA A 574 12.96 17.99 10.47
N ALA A 575 13.04 18.45 9.22
CA ALA A 575 14.12 19.31 8.75
C ALA A 575 14.12 20.67 9.45
N ALA A 576 12.94 21.25 9.68
CA ALA A 576 12.82 22.52 10.43
C ALA A 576 13.25 22.37 11.89
N GLU A 577 12.83 21.32 12.58
CA GLU A 577 13.22 21.06 13.98
C GLU A 577 14.71 20.72 14.10
N MET A 578 15.27 20.03 13.11
CA MET A 578 16.70 19.75 13.05
C MET A 578 17.54 21.02 12.90
N LYS A 579 17.08 22.00 12.08
CA LYS A 579 17.75 23.31 11.95
C LYS A 579 17.70 24.13 13.24
N LYS A 580 16.66 23.96 14.06
CA LYS A 580 16.53 24.58 15.39
C LYS A 580 17.34 23.87 16.47
N GLY A 581 17.92 22.71 16.20
CA GLY A 581 18.64 21.89 17.18
C GLY A 581 17.75 21.08 18.13
N ASN A 582 16.46 20.92 17.81
CA ASN A 582 15.50 20.17 18.63
C ASN A 582 15.54 18.65 18.38
N LEU A 583 16.24 18.18 17.33
CA LEU A 583 16.39 16.76 16.95
C LEU A 583 17.85 16.33 16.84
#